data_bdaeff65d09df92f93178d29557353b0
#
_entry.id   bdaeff65d09df92f93178d29557353b0
#
_cell.length_a   1.000
_cell.length_b   1.000
_cell.length_c   1.000
_cell.angle_alpha   90.00
_cell.angle_beta   90.00
_cell.angle_gamma   90.00
#
_symmetry.space_group_name_H-M   'P 1'
#
loop_
_entity.id
_entity.type
_entity.pdbx_description
1 polymer ?
#
loop_
_entity_poly.entity_id
_entity_poly.type
_entity_poly.pdbx_seq_one_letter_code
_entity_poly.pdbx_strand_id
1 'polypeptide(L)'
;MRYTSVIEEMNVLFSGQVMVVSKDAIVIQAIPITRGAFPQSLAEEIKGNIKEVEKAVPVLFITSINFEGIIQPVPPNFTIGIPVEDWGLILGLTPLKGNVGHYPTNESSNEVLVGASLADQYNWTVNKEIRVNGYKLNVTGILDTKLAIFNRSIIMPLKLAQKIYAYPESANIITVKPIEGYSQKDLADTIEQQISYVQALTETERNDMIQPILVQVETWNLGIQAVVFIMSLILVMTVTVMSVSERRRDFATLDAMGAPLSYVFRVVIFETSLIGVLGGILGIVFGSLAALVLASLYTNIPLAMFFPTFYEIIPPFYMFEIFLAVVFVCCLGGIIPAINANRMRIAEVLRAEY
;
A
#
# COMPACT_ATOMS: atom_id res chain seq x y z
N MET A 1 -1.97 0.97 4.48
CA MET A 1 -2.47 0.57 3.14
C MET A 1 -2.35 -0.93 3.10
N ARG A 2 -3.44 -1.66 2.99
CA ARG A 2 -3.36 -3.11 2.78
C ARG A 2 -2.83 -3.33 1.38
N TYR A 3 -1.60 -3.82 1.26
CA TYR A 3 -1.06 -4.30 -0.04
C TYR A 3 -2.00 -5.32 -0.69
N THR A 4 -2.75 -6.07 0.13
CA THR A 4 -3.81 -6.99 -0.31
C THR A 4 -4.92 -6.31 -1.11
N SER A 5 -5.30 -5.06 -0.83
CA SER A 5 -6.38 -4.38 -1.56
C SER A 5 -5.98 -4.03 -2.99
N VAL A 6 -4.72 -3.61 -3.22
CA VAL A 6 -4.23 -3.31 -4.57
C VAL A 6 -4.15 -4.58 -5.42
N ILE A 7 -3.74 -5.70 -4.82
CA ILE A 7 -3.68 -6.99 -5.50
C ILE A 7 -5.09 -7.51 -5.83
N GLU A 8 -6.02 -7.43 -4.87
CA GLU A 8 -7.43 -7.78 -5.09
C GLU A 8 -8.06 -6.93 -6.21
N GLU A 9 -7.75 -5.64 -6.23
CA GLU A 9 -8.22 -4.72 -7.25
C GLU A 9 -7.65 -5.05 -8.64
N MET A 10 -6.36 -5.38 -8.73
CA MET A 10 -5.73 -5.82 -9.98
C MET A 10 -6.28 -7.14 -10.46
N ASN A 11 -6.54 -8.07 -9.55
CA ASN A 11 -7.15 -9.36 -9.89
C ASN A 11 -8.57 -9.20 -10.46
N VAL A 12 -9.34 -8.24 -9.95
CA VAL A 12 -10.67 -7.93 -10.49
C VAL A 12 -10.61 -7.42 -11.93
N LEU A 13 -9.62 -6.57 -12.25
CA LEU A 13 -9.47 -6.01 -13.59
C LEU A 13 -9.01 -7.01 -14.64
N PHE A 14 -8.02 -7.83 -14.27
CA PHE A 14 -7.45 -8.84 -15.16
C PHE A 14 -7.97 -10.23 -14.81
N SER A 15 -9.13 -10.30 -14.15
CA SER A 15 -9.79 -11.56 -13.83
C SER A 15 -10.10 -12.31 -15.11
N GLY A 16 -9.72 -13.57 -15.14
CA GLY A 16 -9.93 -14.38 -16.31
C GLY A 16 -8.96 -14.13 -17.47
N GLN A 17 -7.94 -13.27 -17.32
CA GLN A 17 -7.01 -12.91 -18.40
C GLN A 17 -5.58 -13.38 -18.10
N VAL A 18 -4.86 -13.75 -19.14
CA VAL A 18 -3.43 -14.07 -19.10
C VAL A 18 -2.64 -12.86 -19.56
N MET A 19 -1.63 -12.47 -18.79
CA MET A 19 -0.70 -11.40 -19.15
C MET A 19 0.56 -11.97 -19.78
N VAL A 20 0.83 -11.60 -21.01
CA VAL A 20 2.05 -11.97 -21.72
C VAL A 20 3.05 -10.80 -21.62
N VAL A 21 4.23 -11.09 -21.11
CA VAL A 21 5.30 -10.15 -20.88
C VAL A 21 6.64 -10.73 -21.31
N SER A 22 7.69 -9.92 -21.37
CA SER A 22 9.04 -10.43 -21.60
C SER A 22 9.52 -11.26 -20.41
N LYS A 23 10.38 -12.26 -20.63
CA LYS A 23 10.94 -13.11 -19.56
C LYS A 23 11.78 -12.38 -18.52
N ASP A 24 12.26 -11.19 -18.84
CA ASP A 24 13.00 -10.28 -17.94
C ASP A 24 12.09 -9.29 -17.19
N ALA A 25 10.78 -9.46 -17.28
CA ALA A 25 9.84 -8.63 -16.54
C ALA A 25 9.93 -8.85 -15.04
N ILE A 26 9.99 -7.75 -14.28
CA ILE A 26 9.90 -7.75 -12.83
C ILE A 26 8.47 -7.40 -12.44
N VAL A 27 7.84 -8.22 -11.64
CA VAL A 27 6.48 -7.94 -11.14
C VAL A 27 6.55 -7.06 -9.90
N ILE A 28 6.05 -5.82 -10.02
CA ILE A 28 5.92 -4.89 -8.88
C ILE A 28 4.43 -4.59 -8.69
N GLN A 29 3.90 -4.86 -7.49
CA GLN A 29 2.48 -4.64 -7.16
C GLN A 29 1.50 -5.30 -8.15
N ALA A 30 1.74 -6.56 -8.51
CA ALA A 30 0.97 -7.34 -9.49
C ALA A 30 1.03 -6.82 -10.94
N ILE A 31 1.84 -5.80 -11.22
CA ILE A 31 2.08 -5.31 -12.56
C ILE A 31 3.46 -5.77 -13.01
N PRO A 32 3.57 -6.49 -14.11
CA PRO A 32 4.85 -6.76 -14.71
C PRO A 32 5.43 -5.48 -15.30
N ILE A 33 6.56 -5.05 -14.76
CA ILE A 33 7.34 -3.94 -15.26
C ILE A 33 8.49 -4.54 -16.05
N THR A 34 8.54 -4.25 -17.34
CA THR A 34 9.62 -4.70 -18.21
C THR A 34 10.20 -3.53 -18.98
N ARG A 35 11.51 -3.58 -19.23
CA ARG A 35 12.19 -2.72 -20.19
C ARG A 35 12.13 -3.31 -21.61
N GLY A 36 11.84 -4.62 -21.70
CA GLY A 36 11.68 -5.32 -22.96
C GLY A 36 10.34 -4.93 -23.62
N ALA A 37 10.41 -4.48 -24.84
CA ALA A 37 9.25 -4.28 -25.68
C ALA A 37 9.28 -5.30 -26.81
N PHE A 38 8.12 -5.71 -27.27
CA PHE A 38 7.94 -6.60 -28.40
C PHE A 38 7.00 -5.94 -29.42
N PRO A 39 7.01 -6.37 -30.69
CA PRO A 39 6.12 -5.82 -31.69
C PRO A 39 4.66 -5.97 -31.28
N GLN A 40 3.84 -4.93 -31.46
CA GLN A 40 2.41 -5.02 -31.17
C GLN A 40 1.70 -6.10 -32.00
N SER A 41 2.24 -6.44 -33.20
CA SER A 41 1.75 -7.53 -34.05
C SER A 41 1.77 -8.91 -33.39
N LEU A 42 2.55 -9.07 -32.29
CA LEU A 42 2.56 -10.28 -31.51
C LEU A 42 1.17 -10.62 -30.93
N ALA A 43 0.36 -9.60 -30.63
CA ALA A 43 -1.03 -9.81 -30.19
C ALA A 43 -1.88 -10.47 -31.30
N GLU A 44 -1.71 -10.02 -32.55
CA GLU A 44 -2.38 -10.62 -33.70
C GLU A 44 -1.87 -12.03 -33.99
N GLU A 45 -0.55 -12.26 -33.83
CA GLU A 45 0.06 -13.59 -33.99
C GLU A 45 -0.48 -14.58 -32.95
N ILE A 46 -0.56 -14.17 -31.68
CA ILE A 46 -1.14 -14.99 -30.61
C ILE A 46 -2.60 -15.34 -30.92
N LYS A 47 -3.40 -14.35 -31.34
CA LYS A 47 -4.81 -14.57 -31.68
C LYS A 47 -4.98 -15.44 -32.95
N GLY A 48 -4.08 -15.32 -33.91
CA GLY A 48 -4.16 -16.08 -35.17
C GLY A 48 -3.71 -17.53 -35.04
N ASN A 49 -2.71 -17.81 -34.21
CA ASN A 49 -2.10 -19.11 -34.07
C ASN A 49 -2.76 -19.97 -32.98
N ILE A 50 -3.39 -19.37 -31.97
CA ILE A 50 -3.98 -20.06 -30.83
C ILE A 50 -5.50 -19.90 -30.87
N LYS A 51 -6.20 -20.98 -31.19
CA LYS A 51 -7.66 -20.99 -31.37
C LYS A 51 -8.45 -20.72 -30.10
N GLU A 52 -7.84 -20.99 -28.98
CA GLU A 52 -8.37 -20.84 -27.63
C GLU A 52 -8.34 -19.38 -27.13
N VAL A 53 -7.83 -18.45 -27.95
CA VAL A 53 -7.79 -17.03 -27.64
C VAL A 53 -9.02 -16.31 -28.21
N GLU A 54 -9.83 -15.75 -27.34
CA GLU A 54 -10.95 -14.88 -27.73
C GLU A 54 -10.42 -13.52 -28.20
N LYS A 55 -9.52 -12.90 -27.43
CA LYS A 55 -8.95 -11.59 -27.69
C LYS A 55 -7.53 -11.47 -27.14
N ALA A 56 -6.67 -10.79 -27.87
CA ALA A 56 -5.33 -10.42 -27.44
C ALA A 56 -5.10 -8.92 -27.68
N VAL A 57 -4.79 -8.17 -26.62
CA VAL A 57 -4.72 -6.71 -26.65
C VAL A 57 -3.30 -6.26 -26.27
N PRO A 58 -2.60 -5.54 -27.16
CA PRO A 58 -1.30 -4.97 -26.84
C PRO A 58 -1.48 -3.73 -25.95
N VAL A 59 -0.71 -3.67 -24.87
CA VAL A 59 -0.72 -2.56 -23.92
C VAL A 59 0.70 -2.03 -23.78
N LEU A 60 0.85 -0.72 -23.77
CA LEU A 60 2.10 -0.06 -23.48
C LEU A 60 2.01 0.57 -22.09
N PHE A 61 2.66 -0.05 -21.13
CA PHE A 61 2.69 0.39 -19.74
C PHE A 61 4.02 1.07 -19.44
N ILE A 62 3.99 2.37 -19.19
CA ILE A 62 5.18 3.18 -18.90
C ILE A 62 5.13 3.62 -17.45
N THR A 63 6.23 3.37 -16.76
CA THR A 63 6.44 3.86 -15.39
C THR A 63 7.53 4.93 -15.41
N SER A 64 7.34 6.01 -14.69
CA SER A 64 8.38 7.03 -14.48
C SER A 64 9.33 6.68 -13.34
N ILE A 65 9.57 5.39 -13.08
CA ILE A 65 10.49 4.94 -12.05
C ILE A 65 11.91 5.15 -12.56
N ASN A 66 12.62 6.12 -11.98
CA ASN A 66 14.08 6.19 -12.11
C ASN A 66 14.68 5.08 -11.25
N PHE A 67 15.23 4.05 -11.90
CA PHE A 67 15.91 2.93 -11.24
C PHE A 67 17.29 3.30 -10.66
N GLU A 68 17.72 4.56 -10.77
CA GLU A 68 18.95 5.04 -10.17
C GLU A 68 18.72 5.39 -8.68
N GLY A 69 18.79 4.36 -7.85
CA GLY A 69 19.23 4.48 -6.47
C GLY A 69 18.20 4.55 -5.36
N ILE A 70 16.92 4.83 -5.57
CA ILE A 70 15.91 4.80 -4.50
C ILE A 70 14.62 4.19 -5.05
N ILE A 71 14.23 3.03 -4.52
CA ILE A 71 12.91 2.47 -4.72
C ILE A 71 11.92 3.42 -4.05
N GLN A 72 11.28 4.29 -4.82
CA GLN A 72 10.15 5.04 -4.30
C GLN A 72 9.01 4.04 -4.06
N PRO A 73 8.49 3.92 -2.83
CA PRO A 73 7.48 2.92 -2.48
C PRO A 73 6.14 3.13 -3.17
N VAL A 74 5.95 4.27 -3.83
CA VAL A 74 4.79 4.57 -4.67
C VAL A 74 5.30 5.18 -5.96
N PRO A 75 5.15 4.49 -7.10
CA PRO A 75 5.50 5.09 -8.40
C PRO A 75 4.68 6.34 -8.59
N PRO A 76 5.30 7.48 -8.89
CA PRO A 76 4.59 8.76 -8.88
C PRO A 76 3.48 8.82 -9.94
N ASN A 77 3.70 8.32 -11.13
CA ASN A 77 2.72 8.39 -12.22
C ASN A 77 2.93 7.25 -13.22
N PHE A 78 1.83 6.77 -13.79
CA PHE A 78 1.84 5.78 -14.86
C PHE A 78 1.29 6.37 -16.14
N THR A 79 1.75 5.89 -17.27
CA THR A 79 1.10 6.10 -18.55
C THR A 79 0.73 4.74 -19.14
N ILE A 80 -0.52 4.60 -19.55
CA ILE A 80 -1.04 3.36 -20.10
C ILE A 80 -1.57 3.65 -21.50
N GLY A 81 -0.93 3.06 -22.49
CA GLY A 81 -1.37 3.10 -23.90
C GLY A 81 -2.20 1.86 -24.21
N ILE A 82 -3.45 2.03 -24.63
CA ILE A 82 -4.39 0.95 -24.94
C ILE A 82 -5.06 1.26 -26.28
N PRO A 83 -5.26 0.28 -27.20
CA PRO A 83 -6.05 0.48 -28.39
C PRO A 83 -7.47 0.96 -28.05
N VAL A 84 -7.98 1.95 -28.79
CA VAL A 84 -9.27 2.59 -28.48
C VAL A 84 -10.43 1.59 -28.47
N GLU A 85 -10.42 0.61 -29.35
CA GLU A 85 -11.44 -0.45 -29.44
C GLU A 85 -11.45 -1.42 -28.25
N ASP A 86 -10.36 -1.43 -27.44
CA ASP A 86 -10.12 -2.41 -26.38
C ASP A 86 -10.24 -1.83 -24.96
N TRP A 87 -10.60 -0.56 -24.85
CA TRP A 87 -10.73 0.12 -23.55
C TRP A 87 -11.68 -0.59 -22.61
N GLY A 88 -12.81 -1.11 -23.16
CA GLY A 88 -13.79 -1.86 -22.36
C GLY A 88 -13.23 -3.14 -21.74
N LEU A 89 -12.24 -3.78 -22.36
CA LEU A 89 -11.60 -4.99 -21.83
C LEU A 89 -10.66 -4.68 -20.66
N ILE A 90 -9.92 -3.57 -20.76
CA ILE A 90 -8.88 -3.21 -19.77
C ILE A 90 -9.44 -2.35 -18.65
N LEU A 91 -10.29 -1.38 -18.96
CA LEU A 91 -10.84 -0.43 -17.98
C LEU A 91 -12.21 -0.87 -17.45
N GLY A 92 -12.84 -1.87 -18.11
CA GLY A 92 -14.21 -2.23 -17.81
C GLY A 92 -15.18 -1.06 -18.05
N LEU A 93 -16.26 -1.01 -17.28
CA LEU A 93 -17.22 0.08 -17.25
C LEU A 93 -16.86 1.12 -16.17
N THR A 94 -15.57 1.50 -16.10
CA THR A 94 -15.13 2.48 -15.07
C THR A 94 -15.84 3.82 -15.32
N PRO A 95 -16.58 4.35 -14.33
CA PRO A 95 -17.28 5.61 -14.52
C PRO A 95 -16.33 6.80 -14.61
N LEU A 96 -16.72 7.82 -15.33
CA LEU A 96 -16.05 9.11 -15.32
C LEU A 96 -16.53 9.94 -14.11
N LYS A 97 -15.63 10.65 -13.46
CA LYS A 97 -15.94 11.50 -12.28
C LYS A 97 -17.03 12.51 -12.63
N GLY A 98 -18.17 12.43 -11.92
CA GLY A 98 -19.31 13.29 -12.15
C GLY A 98 -20.06 13.07 -13.46
N ASN A 99 -19.83 11.96 -14.15
CA ASN A 99 -20.36 11.67 -15.51
C ASN A 99 -20.05 12.76 -16.53
N VAL A 100 -18.92 13.46 -16.37
CA VAL A 100 -18.48 14.53 -17.28
C VAL A 100 -17.34 14.04 -18.14
N GLY A 101 -17.44 14.30 -19.45
CA GLY A 101 -16.42 13.92 -20.41
C GLY A 101 -16.80 12.70 -21.24
N HIS A 102 -15.83 12.21 -21.99
CA HIS A 102 -15.98 11.02 -22.85
C HIS A 102 -14.65 10.29 -22.98
N TYR A 103 -14.74 9.02 -23.35
CA TYR A 103 -13.57 8.23 -23.71
C TYR A 103 -13.02 8.68 -25.06
N PRO A 104 -11.69 8.72 -25.28
CA PRO A 104 -11.12 8.95 -26.59
C PRO A 104 -11.68 7.98 -27.64
N THR A 105 -12.05 8.52 -28.79
CA THR A 105 -12.71 7.74 -29.87
C THR A 105 -11.81 7.44 -31.06
N ASN A 106 -10.62 8.07 -31.10
CA ASN A 106 -9.72 7.95 -32.21
C ASN A 106 -8.28 7.67 -31.76
N GLU A 107 -7.64 6.67 -32.38
CA GLU A 107 -6.23 6.28 -32.14
C GLU A 107 -5.22 7.43 -32.40
N SER A 108 -5.56 8.37 -33.25
CA SER A 108 -4.69 9.50 -33.63
C SER A 108 -5.03 10.79 -32.87
N SER A 109 -6.01 10.75 -31.96
CA SER A 109 -6.40 11.95 -31.21
C SER A 109 -5.37 12.23 -30.11
N ASN A 110 -5.21 13.50 -29.74
CA ASN A 110 -4.42 13.91 -28.56
C ASN A 110 -5.28 13.91 -27.28
N GLU A 111 -6.30 13.08 -27.24
CA GLU A 111 -7.23 12.93 -26.14
C GLU A 111 -6.72 11.93 -25.12
N VAL A 112 -6.87 12.25 -23.84
CA VAL A 112 -6.42 11.38 -22.76
C VAL A 112 -7.44 11.35 -21.62
N LEU A 113 -7.50 10.21 -20.93
CA LEU A 113 -8.13 10.11 -19.61
C LEU A 113 -7.10 10.26 -18.52
N VAL A 114 -7.49 10.85 -17.41
CA VAL A 114 -6.62 11.05 -16.25
C VAL A 114 -7.30 10.46 -15.02
N GLY A 115 -6.54 9.75 -14.21
CA GLY A 115 -7.03 9.24 -12.94
C GLY A 115 -7.32 10.36 -11.93
N ALA A 116 -8.32 10.16 -11.09
CA ALA A 116 -8.83 11.19 -10.17
C ALA A 116 -7.75 11.75 -9.24
N SER A 117 -6.91 10.89 -8.65
CA SER A 117 -5.83 11.35 -7.75
C SER A 117 -4.79 12.21 -8.47
N LEU A 118 -4.48 11.87 -9.72
CA LEU A 118 -3.54 12.64 -10.52
C LEU A 118 -4.16 13.98 -10.97
N ALA A 119 -5.43 13.97 -11.35
CA ALA A 119 -6.19 15.17 -11.72
C ALA A 119 -6.28 16.15 -10.55
N ASP A 120 -6.59 15.65 -9.34
CA ASP A 120 -6.66 16.46 -8.13
C ASP A 120 -5.28 17.01 -7.72
N GLN A 121 -4.21 16.21 -7.82
CA GLN A 121 -2.83 16.62 -7.52
C GLN A 121 -2.36 17.81 -8.36
N TYR A 122 -2.67 17.81 -9.66
CA TYR A 122 -2.22 18.83 -10.61
C TYR A 122 -3.31 19.85 -10.96
N ASN A 123 -4.48 19.80 -10.30
CA ASN A 123 -5.64 20.63 -10.61
C ASN A 123 -6.02 20.54 -12.10
N TRP A 124 -6.07 19.31 -12.64
CA TRP A 124 -6.49 19.05 -14.00
C TRP A 124 -8.01 18.83 -14.04
N THR A 125 -8.64 19.46 -15.00
CA THR A 125 -10.08 19.37 -15.24
C THR A 125 -10.35 18.87 -16.64
N VAL A 126 -11.55 18.37 -16.87
CA VAL A 126 -12.01 18.00 -18.22
C VAL A 126 -11.89 19.22 -19.17
N ASN A 127 -11.48 18.98 -20.39
CA ASN A 127 -11.16 19.98 -21.43
C ASN A 127 -9.91 20.85 -21.16
N LYS A 128 -9.10 20.49 -20.15
CA LYS A 128 -7.82 21.18 -19.91
C LYS A 128 -6.73 20.59 -20.81
N GLU A 129 -5.94 21.49 -21.44
CA GLU A 129 -4.72 21.11 -22.15
C GLU A 129 -3.59 20.86 -21.14
N ILE A 130 -2.97 19.69 -21.20
CA ILE A 130 -1.80 19.31 -20.41
C ILE A 130 -0.60 19.04 -21.32
N ARG A 131 0.60 19.05 -20.76
CA ARG A 131 1.82 18.70 -21.50
C ARG A 131 2.50 17.49 -20.90
N VAL A 132 2.73 16.48 -21.73
CA VAL A 132 3.46 15.25 -21.36
C VAL A 132 4.59 15.07 -22.38
N ASN A 133 5.83 15.00 -21.91
CA ASN A 133 7.02 14.89 -22.75
C ASN A 133 7.05 15.89 -23.95
N GLY A 134 6.58 17.12 -23.72
CA GLY A 134 6.53 18.17 -24.75
C GLY A 134 5.30 18.13 -25.66
N TYR A 135 4.49 17.09 -25.65
CA TYR A 135 3.26 16.97 -26.41
C TYR A 135 2.08 17.61 -25.68
N LYS A 136 1.23 18.30 -26.42
CA LYS A 136 -0.02 18.88 -25.92
C LYS A 136 -1.13 17.86 -26.02
N LEU A 137 -1.76 17.56 -24.89
CA LEU A 137 -2.82 16.58 -24.75
C LEU A 137 -4.05 17.22 -24.13
N ASN A 138 -5.24 16.82 -24.57
CA ASN A 138 -6.50 17.30 -24.05
C ASN A 138 -7.11 16.26 -23.08
N VAL A 139 -7.41 16.65 -21.86
CA VAL A 139 -8.08 15.80 -20.88
C VAL A 139 -9.56 15.69 -21.24
N THR A 140 -10.01 14.55 -21.75
CA THR A 140 -11.40 14.33 -22.14
C THR A 140 -12.26 13.73 -21.04
N GLY A 141 -11.65 13.15 -20.01
CA GLY A 141 -12.37 12.59 -18.87
C GLY A 141 -11.44 12.32 -17.69
N ILE A 142 -12.03 12.28 -16.51
CA ILE A 142 -11.34 11.90 -15.27
C ILE A 142 -11.94 10.57 -14.81
N LEU A 143 -11.10 9.55 -14.64
CA LEU A 143 -11.53 8.23 -14.19
C LEU A 143 -11.79 8.25 -12.69
N ASP A 144 -12.98 7.79 -12.30
CA ASP A 144 -13.36 7.61 -10.91
C ASP A 144 -13.34 6.12 -10.57
N THR A 145 -12.22 5.67 -10.07
CA THR A 145 -11.99 4.25 -9.76
C THR A 145 -11.35 4.09 -8.39
N LYS A 146 -11.58 2.96 -7.75
CA LYS A 146 -10.89 2.59 -6.51
C LYS A 146 -9.47 2.06 -6.76
N LEU A 147 -9.13 1.77 -8.03
CA LEU A 147 -7.85 1.20 -8.40
C LEU A 147 -6.75 2.26 -8.35
N ALA A 148 -5.84 2.12 -7.40
CA ALA A 148 -4.76 3.08 -7.16
C ALA A 148 -3.92 3.36 -8.40
N ILE A 149 -3.68 2.34 -9.24
CA ILE A 149 -2.90 2.48 -10.48
C ILE A 149 -3.60 3.39 -11.47
N PHE A 150 -4.88 3.15 -11.76
CA PHE A 150 -5.63 3.99 -12.70
C PHE A 150 -5.89 5.38 -12.14
N ASN A 151 -6.08 5.52 -10.82
CA ASN A 151 -6.20 6.84 -10.20
C ASN A 151 -4.95 7.70 -10.33
N ARG A 152 -3.79 7.08 -10.56
CA ARG A 152 -2.51 7.76 -10.75
C ARG A 152 -1.95 7.63 -12.17
N SER A 153 -2.80 7.31 -13.14
CA SER A 153 -2.41 7.11 -14.54
C SER A 153 -2.92 8.21 -15.43
N ILE A 154 -2.17 8.42 -16.52
CA ILE A 154 -2.67 9.02 -17.76
C ILE A 154 -2.90 7.87 -18.73
N ILE A 155 -4.15 7.71 -19.18
CA ILE A 155 -4.51 6.66 -20.11
C ILE A 155 -4.81 7.29 -21.46
N MET A 156 -4.20 6.76 -22.50
CA MET A 156 -4.24 7.33 -23.83
C MET A 156 -4.31 6.25 -24.91
N PRO A 157 -4.70 6.59 -26.14
CA PRO A 157 -4.61 5.69 -27.27
C PRO A 157 -3.21 5.11 -27.44
N LEU A 158 -3.11 3.82 -27.80
CA LEU A 158 -1.83 3.11 -27.90
C LEU A 158 -0.85 3.82 -28.84
N LYS A 159 -1.30 4.23 -30.01
CA LYS A 159 -0.45 4.94 -31.01
C LYS A 159 0.07 6.27 -30.48
N LEU A 160 -0.72 6.98 -29.67
CA LEU A 160 -0.31 8.22 -29.04
C LEU A 160 0.78 7.96 -27.99
N ALA A 161 0.60 6.94 -27.14
CA ALA A 161 1.61 6.55 -26.14
C ALA A 161 2.92 6.13 -26.82
N GLN A 162 2.86 5.31 -27.85
CA GLN A 162 4.02 4.88 -28.65
C GLN A 162 4.80 6.07 -29.23
N LYS A 163 4.08 7.07 -29.73
CA LYS A 163 4.68 8.29 -30.30
C LYS A 163 5.37 9.15 -29.22
N ILE A 164 4.71 9.35 -28.06
CA ILE A 164 5.21 10.21 -26.98
C ILE A 164 6.44 9.61 -26.30
N TYR A 165 6.46 8.30 -26.14
CA TYR A 165 7.51 7.60 -25.43
C TYR A 165 8.54 6.91 -26.32
N ALA A 166 8.48 7.13 -27.64
CA ALA A 166 9.41 6.57 -28.63
C ALA A 166 9.45 5.02 -28.63
N TYR A 167 8.30 4.38 -28.57
CA TYR A 167 8.10 2.94 -28.72
C TYR A 167 7.31 2.61 -30.00
N PRO A 168 7.87 2.86 -31.21
CA PRO A 168 7.12 2.68 -32.45
C PRO A 168 6.65 1.23 -32.59
N GLU A 169 5.36 1.05 -32.87
CA GLU A 169 4.71 -0.25 -33.09
C GLU A 169 5.04 -1.32 -32.04
N SER A 170 5.31 -0.89 -30.81
CA SER A 170 5.75 -1.78 -29.74
C SER A 170 4.78 -1.75 -28.56
N ALA A 171 4.70 -2.88 -27.87
CA ALA A 171 4.01 -3.05 -26.60
C ALA A 171 4.94 -3.76 -25.62
N ASN A 172 4.66 -3.67 -24.33
CA ASN A 172 5.42 -4.39 -23.32
C ASN A 172 4.56 -5.36 -22.49
N ILE A 173 3.25 -5.30 -22.67
CA ILE A 173 2.28 -6.24 -22.12
C ILE A 173 1.30 -6.61 -23.23
N ILE A 174 0.94 -7.88 -23.36
CA ILE A 174 -0.23 -8.32 -24.12
C ILE A 174 -1.18 -8.98 -23.16
N THR A 175 -2.40 -8.46 -23.07
CA THR A 175 -3.46 -9.06 -22.27
C THR A 175 -4.27 -10.00 -23.14
N VAL A 176 -4.31 -11.27 -22.78
CA VAL A 176 -4.97 -12.32 -23.55
C VAL A 176 -6.17 -12.85 -22.78
N LYS A 177 -7.34 -12.78 -23.40
CA LYS A 177 -8.58 -13.35 -22.89
C LYS A 177 -8.81 -14.71 -23.53
N PRO A 178 -8.91 -15.81 -22.74
CA PRO A 178 -9.30 -17.11 -23.27
C PRO A 178 -10.76 -17.13 -23.70
N ILE A 179 -11.11 -18.08 -24.56
CA ILE A 179 -12.50 -18.41 -24.84
C ILE A 179 -13.18 -18.91 -23.55
N GLU A 180 -14.50 -18.75 -23.48
CA GLU A 180 -15.28 -19.15 -22.31
C GLU A 180 -15.08 -20.62 -21.97
N GLY A 181 -14.75 -20.91 -20.68
CA GLY A 181 -14.52 -22.25 -20.19
C GLY A 181 -13.12 -22.84 -20.41
N TYR A 182 -12.21 -22.13 -21.10
CA TYR A 182 -10.84 -22.60 -21.28
C TYR A 182 -9.93 -22.16 -20.10
N SER A 183 -9.02 -23.06 -19.69
CA SER A 183 -8.13 -22.82 -18.56
C SER A 183 -7.09 -21.76 -18.88
N GLN A 184 -6.93 -20.76 -17.99
CA GLN A 184 -5.87 -19.75 -18.11
C GLN A 184 -4.47 -20.40 -18.10
N LYS A 185 -4.28 -21.46 -17.31
CA LYS A 185 -3.00 -22.14 -17.19
C LYS A 185 -2.63 -22.85 -18.49
N ASP A 186 -3.59 -23.60 -19.08
CA ASP A 186 -3.33 -24.30 -20.33
C ASP A 186 -3.06 -23.33 -21.49
N LEU A 187 -3.73 -22.15 -21.44
CA LEU A 187 -3.48 -21.08 -22.40
C LEU A 187 -2.07 -20.49 -22.20
N ALA A 188 -1.67 -20.20 -20.97
CA ALA A 188 -0.35 -19.69 -20.65
C ALA A 188 0.76 -20.64 -21.11
N ASP A 189 0.63 -21.93 -20.76
CA ASP A 189 1.55 -22.98 -21.19
C ASP A 189 1.64 -23.08 -22.73
N THR A 190 0.52 -22.96 -23.44
CA THR A 190 0.48 -22.99 -24.90
C THR A 190 1.20 -21.78 -25.50
N ILE A 191 0.99 -20.57 -24.95
CA ILE A 191 1.67 -19.36 -25.40
C ILE A 191 3.17 -19.48 -25.22
N GLU A 192 3.63 -19.94 -24.05
CA GLU A 192 5.06 -20.08 -23.74
C GLU A 192 5.75 -21.15 -24.59
N GLN A 193 5.06 -22.22 -24.95
CA GLN A 193 5.58 -23.25 -25.86
C GLN A 193 5.77 -22.74 -27.28
N GLN A 194 4.88 -21.88 -27.75
CA GLN A 194 4.94 -21.31 -29.12
C GLN A 194 5.92 -20.14 -29.20
N ILE A 195 6.02 -19.33 -28.13
CA ILE A 195 6.77 -18.08 -28.15
C ILE A 195 7.82 -18.10 -27.01
N SER A 196 9.02 -18.54 -27.31
CA SER A 196 10.05 -18.85 -26.31
C SER A 196 10.61 -17.66 -25.52
N TYR A 197 10.45 -16.43 -26.00
CA TYR A 197 11.01 -15.20 -25.38
C TYR A 197 10.00 -14.44 -24.48
N VAL A 198 8.76 -14.93 -24.40
CA VAL A 198 7.75 -14.36 -23.51
C VAL A 198 7.49 -15.26 -22.30
N GLN A 199 6.88 -14.67 -21.29
CA GLN A 199 6.29 -15.34 -20.16
C GLN A 199 4.80 -14.99 -20.11
N ALA A 200 3.96 -16.01 -19.94
CA ALA A 200 2.52 -15.84 -19.86
C ALA A 200 2.08 -16.04 -18.41
N LEU A 201 1.70 -14.96 -17.75
CA LEU A 201 1.38 -14.94 -16.33
C LEU A 201 -0.14 -15.07 -16.13
N THR A 202 -0.54 -16.15 -15.52
CA THR A 202 -1.90 -16.32 -14.99
C THR A 202 -2.15 -15.48 -13.75
N GLU A 203 -3.41 -15.32 -13.35
CA GLU A 203 -3.76 -14.65 -12.10
C GLU A 203 -3.08 -15.30 -10.88
N THR A 204 -3.07 -16.63 -10.83
CA THR A 204 -2.44 -17.37 -9.74
C THR A 204 -0.94 -17.13 -9.70
N GLU A 205 -0.24 -17.19 -10.83
CA GLU A 205 1.20 -16.98 -10.89
C GLU A 205 1.60 -15.54 -10.54
N ARG A 206 0.80 -14.56 -10.97
CA ARG A 206 1.03 -13.16 -10.54
C ARG A 206 0.92 -13.02 -9.02
N ASN A 207 -0.07 -13.67 -8.41
CA ASN A 207 -0.23 -13.68 -6.96
C ASN A 207 0.92 -14.40 -6.26
N ASP A 208 1.35 -15.55 -6.78
CA ASP A 208 2.46 -16.32 -6.22
C ASP A 208 3.79 -15.57 -6.27
N MET A 209 4.02 -14.77 -7.30
CA MET A 209 5.21 -13.91 -7.41
C MET A 209 5.25 -12.80 -6.34
N ILE A 210 4.09 -12.35 -5.87
CA ILE A 210 3.99 -11.27 -4.89
C ILE A 210 3.99 -11.80 -3.47
N GLN A 211 3.47 -12.99 -3.22
CA GLN A 211 3.37 -13.61 -1.91
C GLN A 211 4.70 -13.60 -1.12
N PRO A 212 5.85 -13.94 -1.68
CA PRO A 212 7.12 -13.88 -0.95
C PRO A 212 7.47 -12.47 -0.47
N ILE A 213 7.17 -11.45 -1.28
CA ILE A 213 7.42 -10.04 -0.95
C ILE A 213 6.50 -9.62 0.21
N LEU A 214 5.22 -9.99 0.15
CA LEU A 214 4.26 -9.69 1.21
C LEU A 214 4.66 -10.35 2.53
N VAL A 215 5.02 -11.64 2.51
CA VAL A 215 5.49 -12.37 3.70
C VAL A 215 6.76 -11.72 4.26
N GLN A 216 7.66 -11.28 3.40
CA GLN A 216 8.88 -10.58 3.84
C GLN A 216 8.55 -9.25 4.51
N VAL A 217 7.65 -8.43 3.92
CA VAL A 217 7.21 -7.16 4.51
C VAL A 217 6.51 -7.39 5.85
N GLU A 218 5.64 -8.40 5.95
CA GLU A 218 4.98 -8.77 7.22
C GLU A 218 6.00 -9.22 8.27
N THR A 219 6.98 -10.01 7.88
CA THR A 219 8.05 -10.46 8.78
C THR A 219 8.87 -9.28 9.31
N TRP A 220 9.26 -8.35 8.45
CA TRP A 220 9.95 -7.12 8.85
C TRP A 220 9.09 -6.26 9.78
N ASN A 221 7.81 -6.15 9.49
CA ASN A 221 6.87 -5.38 10.31
C ASN A 221 6.74 -6.01 11.71
N LEU A 222 6.59 -7.34 11.80
CA LEU A 222 6.60 -8.06 13.08
C LEU A 222 7.92 -7.86 13.84
N GLY A 223 9.07 -7.89 13.16
CA GLY A 223 10.37 -7.62 13.77
C GLY A 223 10.44 -6.22 14.37
N ILE A 224 10.02 -5.20 13.63
CA ILE A 224 9.98 -3.81 14.12
C ILE A 224 9.03 -3.69 15.31
N GLN A 225 7.83 -4.27 15.23
CA GLN A 225 6.85 -4.25 16.32
C GLN A 225 7.40 -4.92 17.59
N ALA A 226 8.09 -6.06 17.45
CA ALA A 226 8.72 -6.74 18.58
C ALA A 226 9.79 -5.87 19.26
N VAL A 227 10.64 -5.21 18.48
CA VAL A 227 11.66 -4.29 19.00
C VAL A 227 11.01 -3.11 19.74
N VAL A 228 10.01 -2.48 19.14
CA VAL A 228 9.27 -1.36 19.74
C VAL A 228 8.58 -1.81 21.04
N PHE A 229 7.98 -3.00 21.04
CA PHE A 229 7.33 -3.58 22.24
C PHE A 229 8.34 -3.77 23.38
N ILE A 230 9.49 -4.39 23.10
CA ILE A 230 10.55 -4.62 24.10
C ILE A 230 11.09 -3.28 24.64
N MET A 231 11.37 -2.32 23.74
CA MET A 231 11.88 -1.01 24.15
C MET A 231 10.85 -0.26 25.01
N SER A 232 9.57 -0.31 24.66
CA SER A 232 8.49 0.30 25.43
C SER A 232 8.35 -0.35 26.81
N LEU A 233 8.45 -1.68 26.89
CA LEU A 233 8.40 -2.41 28.15
C LEU A 233 9.54 -2.00 29.10
N ILE A 234 10.78 -1.93 28.58
CA ILE A 234 11.95 -1.50 29.34
C ILE A 234 11.78 -0.06 29.82
N LEU A 235 11.30 0.83 28.94
CA LEU A 235 11.08 2.24 29.26
C LEU A 235 10.07 2.40 30.41
N VAL A 236 8.89 1.76 30.27
CA VAL A 236 7.84 1.81 31.30
C VAL A 236 8.33 1.23 32.59
N MET A 237 9.04 0.09 32.55
CA MET A 237 9.63 -0.54 33.76
C MET A 237 10.61 0.40 34.45
N THR A 238 11.50 1.05 33.69
CA THR A 238 12.51 1.98 34.22
C THR A 238 11.86 3.19 34.91
N VAL A 239 10.89 3.82 34.22
CA VAL A 239 10.18 4.99 34.77
C VAL A 239 9.37 4.60 36.00
N THR A 240 8.73 3.43 35.99
CA THR A 240 7.95 2.97 37.15
C THR A 240 8.85 2.63 38.35
N VAL A 241 10.02 1.99 38.12
CA VAL A 241 11.00 1.74 39.18
C VAL A 241 11.46 3.05 39.80
N MET A 242 11.74 4.06 38.97
CA MET A 242 12.14 5.39 39.44
C MET A 242 11.03 6.06 40.25
N SER A 243 9.80 6.08 39.79
CA SER A 243 8.61 6.61 40.48
C SER A 243 8.38 5.94 41.82
N VAL A 244 8.45 4.59 41.86
CA VAL A 244 8.33 3.82 43.11
C VAL A 244 9.46 4.14 44.08
N SER A 245 10.70 4.30 43.59
CA SER A 245 11.87 4.62 44.41
C SER A 245 11.76 6.01 45.03
N GLU A 246 11.28 7.00 44.30
CA GLU A 246 11.07 8.37 44.81
C GLU A 246 9.99 8.42 45.91
N ARG A 247 8.94 7.58 45.82
CA ARG A 247 7.83 7.53 46.77
C ARG A 247 8.02 6.41 47.83
N ARG A 248 9.22 5.87 47.97
CA ARG A 248 9.52 4.76 48.89
C ARG A 248 9.12 5.04 50.33
N ARG A 249 9.32 6.28 50.78
CA ARG A 249 8.96 6.72 52.14
C ARG A 249 7.43 6.76 52.37
N ASP A 250 6.71 7.24 51.37
CA ASP A 250 5.24 7.32 51.44
C ASP A 250 4.63 5.91 51.52
N PHE A 251 5.16 4.97 50.74
CA PHE A 251 4.74 3.57 50.83
C PHE A 251 5.10 2.91 52.19
N ALA A 252 6.26 3.22 52.74
CA ALA A 252 6.65 2.73 54.06
C ALA A 252 5.77 3.30 55.21
N THR A 253 5.34 4.57 55.10
CA THR A 253 4.40 5.16 56.07
C THR A 253 3.01 4.55 55.97
N LEU A 254 2.52 4.28 54.73
CA LEU A 254 1.24 3.61 54.51
C LEU A 254 1.24 2.18 55.13
N ASP A 255 2.34 1.45 54.92
CA ASP A 255 2.51 0.10 55.49
C ASP A 255 2.55 0.13 57.00
N ALA A 256 3.28 1.11 57.61
CA ALA A 256 3.30 1.31 59.07
C ALA A 256 1.92 1.67 59.66
N MET A 257 1.02 2.29 58.88
CA MET A 257 -0.36 2.54 59.29
C MET A 257 -1.29 1.31 59.08
N GLY A 258 -0.76 0.17 58.63
CA GLY A 258 -1.49 -1.08 58.45
C GLY A 258 -2.19 -1.22 57.07
N ALA A 259 -1.78 -0.47 56.07
CA ALA A 259 -2.29 -0.67 54.72
C ALA A 259 -1.94 -2.06 54.19
N PRO A 260 -2.87 -2.79 53.55
CA PRO A 260 -2.57 -4.12 53.05
C PRO A 260 -1.55 -4.02 51.90
N LEU A 261 -0.62 -4.97 51.87
CA LEU A 261 0.42 -5.03 50.80
C LEU A 261 -0.14 -4.95 49.39
N SER A 262 -1.34 -5.50 49.15
CA SER A 262 -2.05 -5.40 47.89
C SER A 262 -2.45 -3.96 47.47
N TYR A 263 -2.46 -3.02 48.43
CA TYR A 263 -2.80 -1.62 48.16
C TYR A 263 -1.73 -0.94 47.30
N VAL A 264 -0.45 -1.05 47.72
CA VAL A 264 0.68 -0.48 46.97
C VAL A 264 0.76 -1.06 45.55
N PHE A 265 0.57 -2.38 45.43
CA PHE A 265 0.53 -3.04 44.14
C PHE A 265 -0.57 -2.45 43.23
N ARG A 266 -1.80 -2.31 43.76
CA ARG A 266 -2.92 -1.74 42.96
C ARG A 266 -2.68 -0.29 42.55
N VAL A 267 -2.10 0.53 43.44
CA VAL A 267 -1.77 1.93 43.17
C VAL A 267 -0.78 2.01 42.01
N VAL A 268 0.31 1.24 42.02
CA VAL A 268 1.32 1.24 40.98
C VAL A 268 0.74 0.76 39.65
N ILE A 269 -0.05 -0.34 39.66
CA ILE A 269 -0.69 -0.83 38.39
C ILE A 269 -1.71 0.17 37.87
N PHE A 270 -2.48 0.83 38.72
CA PHE A 270 -3.43 1.86 38.29
C PHE A 270 -2.71 3.07 37.67
N GLU A 271 -1.59 3.51 38.28
CA GLU A 271 -0.77 4.62 37.74
C GLU A 271 -0.18 4.26 36.40
N THR A 272 0.40 3.07 36.24
CA THR A 272 0.93 2.62 34.94
C THR A 272 -0.16 2.42 33.88
N SER A 273 -1.33 1.94 34.26
CA SER A 273 -2.49 1.83 33.38
C SER A 273 -2.97 3.20 32.89
N LEU A 274 -3.01 4.19 33.79
CA LEU A 274 -3.39 5.56 33.43
C LEU A 274 -2.39 6.20 32.45
N ILE A 275 -1.09 5.97 32.70
CA ILE A 275 -0.03 6.38 31.75
C ILE A 275 -0.23 5.70 30.39
N GLY A 276 -0.56 4.40 30.40
CA GLY A 276 -0.86 3.64 29.19
C GLY A 276 -2.06 4.19 28.41
N VAL A 277 -3.13 4.56 29.10
CA VAL A 277 -4.33 5.15 28.49
C VAL A 277 -4.01 6.53 27.87
N LEU A 278 -3.40 7.42 28.64
CA LEU A 278 -3.05 8.76 28.17
C LEU A 278 -2.00 8.71 27.05
N GLY A 279 -0.95 7.90 27.24
CA GLY A 279 0.09 7.68 26.25
C GLY A 279 -0.45 7.03 24.96
N GLY A 280 -1.36 6.07 25.10
CA GLY A 280 -2.03 5.42 23.97
C GLY A 280 -2.87 6.38 23.13
N ILE A 281 -3.67 7.23 23.77
CA ILE A 281 -4.46 8.26 23.07
C ILE A 281 -3.54 9.26 22.34
N LEU A 282 -2.54 9.81 23.05
CA LEU A 282 -1.60 10.75 22.45
C LEU A 282 -0.77 10.10 21.34
N GLY A 283 -0.34 8.85 21.55
CA GLY A 283 0.41 8.06 20.55
C GLY A 283 -0.38 7.83 19.28
N ILE A 284 -1.67 7.52 19.36
CA ILE A 284 -2.54 7.37 18.19
C ILE A 284 -2.69 8.72 17.47
N VAL A 285 -2.95 9.81 18.19
CA VAL A 285 -3.14 11.13 17.57
C VAL A 285 -1.87 11.60 16.87
N PHE A 286 -0.74 11.61 17.57
CA PHE A 286 0.51 12.08 16.98
C PHE A 286 1.09 11.09 15.98
N GLY A 287 0.95 9.78 16.20
CA GLY A 287 1.41 8.76 15.29
C GLY A 287 0.65 8.77 13.97
N SER A 288 -0.67 8.91 14.00
CA SER A 288 -1.49 9.03 12.80
C SER A 288 -1.19 10.33 12.03
N LEU A 289 -1.02 11.44 12.73
CA LEU A 289 -0.63 12.71 12.10
C LEU A 289 0.75 12.61 11.44
N ALA A 290 1.73 12.04 12.13
CA ALA A 290 3.06 11.82 11.60
C ALA A 290 3.04 10.90 10.36
N ALA A 291 2.24 9.84 10.39
CA ALA A 291 2.07 8.94 9.25
C ALA A 291 1.48 9.66 8.03
N LEU A 292 0.47 10.53 8.22
CA LEU A 292 -0.10 11.33 7.14
C LEU A 292 0.88 12.36 6.58
N VAL A 293 1.66 13.01 7.45
CA VAL A 293 2.71 13.97 7.02
C VAL A 293 3.78 13.26 6.21
N LEU A 294 4.27 12.12 6.68
CA LEU A 294 5.24 11.32 5.93
C LEU A 294 4.67 10.84 4.60
N ALA A 295 3.42 10.34 4.60
CA ALA A 295 2.74 9.95 3.37
C ALA A 295 2.64 11.13 2.38
N SER A 296 2.26 12.32 2.85
CA SER A 296 2.20 13.54 2.02
C SER A 296 3.56 13.92 1.43
N LEU A 297 4.62 13.87 2.23
CA LEU A 297 5.98 14.18 1.77
C LEU A 297 6.49 13.17 0.73
N TYR A 298 6.23 11.87 0.94
CA TYR A 298 6.67 10.82 0.02
C TYR A 298 5.88 10.79 -1.29
N THR A 299 4.57 11.08 -1.22
CA THR A 299 3.69 11.00 -2.40
C THR A 299 3.56 12.32 -3.15
N ASN A 300 4.06 13.43 -2.58
CA ASN A 300 3.83 14.80 -3.05
C ASN A 300 2.32 15.13 -3.22
N ILE A 301 1.46 14.46 -2.44
CA ILE A 301 0.02 14.74 -2.40
C ILE A 301 -0.25 15.69 -1.24
N PRO A 302 -1.02 16.78 -1.43
CA PRO A 302 -1.37 17.69 -0.34
C PRO A 302 -2.01 16.96 0.83
N LEU A 303 -1.59 17.28 2.06
CA LEU A 303 -2.09 16.64 3.29
C LEU A 303 -3.62 16.65 3.39
N ALA A 304 -4.25 17.72 2.90
CA ALA A 304 -5.71 17.88 2.91
C ALA A 304 -6.46 16.75 2.16
N MET A 305 -5.83 16.12 1.17
CA MET A 305 -6.48 15.03 0.41
C MET A 305 -6.54 13.69 1.16
N PHE A 306 -5.76 13.54 2.23
CA PHE A 306 -5.80 12.33 3.04
C PHE A 306 -6.92 12.33 4.09
N PHE A 307 -7.47 13.51 4.44
CA PHE A 307 -8.51 13.59 5.47
C PHE A 307 -9.82 12.91 5.11
N PRO A 308 -10.37 13.00 3.89
CA PRO A 308 -11.59 12.31 3.53
C PRO A 308 -11.48 10.78 3.58
N THR A 309 -10.28 10.26 3.28
CA THR A 309 -9.97 8.81 3.22
C THR A 309 -9.25 8.31 4.48
N PHE A 310 -9.19 9.14 5.54
CA PHE A 310 -8.42 8.82 6.76
C PHE A 310 -8.80 7.46 7.36
N TYR A 311 -10.10 7.15 7.45
CA TYR A 311 -10.57 5.88 8.00
C TYR A 311 -10.33 4.67 7.10
N GLU A 312 -10.12 4.88 5.80
CA GLU A 312 -9.72 3.83 4.87
C GLU A 312 -8.23 3.53 5.00
N ILE A 313 -7.41 4.56 5.23
CA ILE A 313 -5.96 4.44 5.38
C ILE A 313 -5.60 3.84 6.75
N ILE A 314 -6.27 4.30 7.81
CA ILE A 314 -6.06 3.85 9.19
C ILE A 314 -7.41 3.41 9.77
N PRO A 315 -7.81 2.13 9.58
CA PRO A 315 -9.08 1.63 10.08
C PRO A 315 -9.20 1.75 11.59
N PRO A 316 -10.35 2.17 12.13
CA PRO A 316 -10.57 2.36 13.58
C PRO A 316 -10.29 1.10 14.40
N PHE A 317 -10.50 -0.07 13.82
CA PHE A 317 -10.22 -1.35 14.47
C PHE A 317 -8.74 -1.50 14.83
N TYR A 318 -7.83 -1.14 13.93
CA TYR A 318 -6.38 -1.17 14.22
C TYR A 318 -5.96 -0.14 15.25
N MET A 319 -6.59 1.04 15.27
CA MET A 319 -6.34 2.05 16.30
C MET A 319 -6.70 1.50 17.68
N PHE A 320 -7.83 0.82 17.77
CA PHE A 320 -8.28 0.20 19.02
C PHE A 320 -7.37 -0.95 19.46
N GLU A 321 -6.93 -1.79 18.53
CA GLU A 321 -5.98 -2.86 18.79
C GLU A 321 -4.64 -2.33 19.32
N ILE A 322 -4.08 -1.30 18.68
CA ILE A 322 -2.86 -0.63 19.13
C ILE A 322 -3.05 -0.02 20.52
N PHE A 323 -4.19 0.64 20.77
CA PHE A 323 -4.51 1.21 22.05
C PHE A 323 -4.49 0.15 23.17
N LEU A 324 -5.16 -0.98 22.95
CA LEU A 324 -5.16 -2.09 23.92
C LEU A 324 -3.75 -2.66 24.13
N ALA A 325 -2.97 -2.80 23.07
CA ALA A 325 -1.59 -3.29 23.16
C ALA A 325 -0.73 -2.35 24.00
N VAL A 326 -0.84 -1.04 23.83
CA VAL A 326 -0.09 -0.04 24.63
C VAL A 326 -0.47 -0.11 26.11
N VAL A 327 -1.77 -0.15 26.42
CA VAL A 327 -2.23 -0.29 27.82
C VAL A 327 -1.72 -1.58 28.42
N PHE A 328 -1.77 -2.68 27.66
CA PHE A 328 -1.26 -3.98 28.11
C PHE A 328 0.24 -3.97 28.42
N VAL A 329 1.05 -3.34 27.53
CA VAL A 329 2.51 -3.17 27.75
C VAL A 329 2.78 -2.36 29.00
N CYS A 330 2.03 -1.28 29.24
CA CYS A 330 2.17 -0.46 30.42
C CYS A 330 1.84 -1.24 31.71
N CYS A 331 0.77 -2.03 31.68
CA CYS A 331 0.43 -2.91 32.80
C CYS A 331 1.53 -3.95 33.06
N LEU A 332 2.05 -4.60 32.02
CA LEU A 332 3.14 -5.58 32.15
C LEU A 332 4.42 -4.94 32.68
N GLY A 333 4.80 -3.78 32.19
CA GLY A 333 5.98 -3.02 32.63
C GLY A 333 5.89 -2.57 34.09
N GLY A 334 4.67 -2.36 34.60
CA GLY A 334 4.39 -2.02 35.99
C GLY A 334 4.43 -3.19 36.96
N ILE A 335 4.30 -4.44 36.51
CA ILE A 335 4.18 -5.61 37.41
C ILE A 335 5.43 -5.83 38.25
N ILE A 336 6.62 -5.84 37.63
CA ILE A 336 7.89 -6.09 38.34
C ILE A 336 8.16 -4.99 39.36
N PRO A 337 8.09 -3.69 39.06
CA PRO A 337 8.22 -2.62 40.03
C PRO A 337 7.19 -2.69 41.16
N ALA A 338 5.93 -3.03 40.82
CA ALA A 338 4.86 -3.15 41.80
C ALA A 338 5.12 -4.29 42.82
N ILE A 339 5.62 -5.44 42.36
CA ILE A 339 6.02 -6.56 43.23
C ILE A 339 7.21 -6.16 44.12
N ASN A 340 8.19 -5.46 43.55
CA ASN A 340 9.37 -5.01 44.31
C ASN A 340 8.98 -3.96 45.35
N ALA A 341 8.08 -3.03 45.03
CA ALA A 341 7.53 -2.06 45.97
C ALA A 341 6.86 -2.77 47.18
N ASN A 342 6.13 -3.83 46.87
CA ASN A 342 5.41 -4.61 47.87
C ASN A 342 6.32 -5.43 48.83
N ARG A 343 7.57 -5.70 48.45
CA ARG A 343 8.55 -6.47 49.24
C ARG A 343 9.52 -5.60 50.03
N MET A 344 9.37 -4.28 50.06
CA MET A 344 10.25 -3.38 50.79
C MET A 344 10.06 -3.56 52.30
N ARG A 345 11.17 -3.84 53.02
CA ARG A 345 11.15 -3.95 54.44
C ARG A 345 11.16 -2.56 55.12
N ILE A 346 10.09 -2.23 55.85
CA ILE A 346 9.92 -0.95 56.59
C ILE A 346 11.15 -0.60 57.42
N ALA A 347 11.72 -1.62 58.13
CA ALA A 347 12.85 -1.45 59.00
C ALA A 347 14.13 -0.93 58.32
N GLU A 348 14.36 -1.27 57.06
CA GLU A 348 15.53 -0.83 56.28
C GLU A 348 15.37 0.61 55.79
N VAL A 349 14.14 1.00 55.40
CA VAL A 349 13.85 2.35 54.91
C VAL A 349 13.96 3.40 56.01
N LEU A 350 13.50 3.05 57.23
CA LEU A 350 13.56 3.94 58.40
C LEU A 350 14.95 3.97 59.05
N ARG A 351 15.79 2.93 58.85
CA ARG A 351 17.15 2.85 59.42
C ARG A 351 18.22 3.54 58.56
N ALA A 352 17.99 3.77 57.29
CA ALA A 352 18.96 4.38 56.39
C ALA A 352 19.12 5.90 56.60
N GLU A 353 18.43 6.52 57.53
CA GLU A 353 18.47 7.95 57.85
C GLU A 353 19.21 8.25 59.20
N TYR A 354 19.78 7.24 59.84
CA TYR A 354 20.67 7.40 61.01
C TYR A 354 22.03 6.79 60.63
#